data_e4d019e0b2ac30dc2b56686a956a59e1
#
_entry.id   e4d019e0b2ac30dc2b56686a956a59e1
#
_cell.length_a   1.000
_cell.length_b   1.000
_cell.length_c   1.000
_cell.angle_alpha   90.00
_cell.angle_beta   90.00
_cell.angle_gamma   90.00
#
_symmetry.space_group_name_H-M   'P 1'
#
loop_
_entity.id
_entity.type
_entity.pdbx_description
1 polymer ?
#
loop_
_entity_poly.entity_id
_entity_poly.type
_entity_poly.pdbx_seq_one_letter_code
_entity_poly.pdbx_strand_id
1 'polypeptide(L)'
;MHRYKFGLMALLSLACFSQQTALGQTWKAGQLDDTTIELEAYWEPMTDAVYAFDEKPLIRELKVAEGRKTRRSSDFQPLVPVKDVETGDAWKVDPVQVVPILKQFHAGARAELHHGAVSAPGGWACLSALSDKFAEISFRIHAEFMLEGDGDFRTSSWFTPAQFKGRLVIERTSNKVVAFRIGVPSQSANVDINLPVGADIGRIPRMELVGGMFPDFPQGTRRLSDKESRKLLARKFYPFAEVDWLSLADARMQSLETGKPLHVIALFGSLDDESC
;
A
#
# COMPACT_ATOMS: atom_id res chain seq x y z
N MET A 1 -37.98 -70.52 28.23
CA MET A 1 -37.18 -69.79 27.21
C MET A 1 -37.49 -68.32 27.32
N HIS A 2 -36.67 -67.57 28.08
CA HIS A 2 -36.80 -66.13 28.24
C HIS A 2 -35.71 -65.44 27.43
N ARG A 3 -36.10 -64.57 26.46
CA ARG A 3 -35.19 -63.72 25.68
C ARG A 3 -35.13 -62.39 26.32
N TYR A 4 -33.98 -62.03 26.85
CA TYR A 4 -33.64 -60.66 27.26
C TYR A 4 -33.25 -59.82 26.05
N LYS A 5 -33.97 -58.70 25.83
CA LYS A 5 -33.57 -57.64 24.88
C LYS A 5 -32.74 -56.61 25.63
N PHE A 6 -31.45 -56.48 25.25
CA PHE A 6 -30.60 -55.37 25.68
C PHE A 6 -30.89 -54.17 24.78
N GLY A 7 -31.38 -53.10 25.40
CA GLY A 7 -31.50 -51.81 24.75
C GLY A 7 -30.17 -51.04 24.86
N LEU A 8 -29.58 -50.70 23.74
CA LEU A 8 -28.39 -49.86 23.65
C LEU A 8 -28.84 -48.41 23.68
N MET A 9 -28.54 -47.73 24.78
CA MET A 9 -28.80 -46.26 24.95
C MET A 9 -27.58 -45.51 24.40
N ALA A 10 -27.71 -44.89 23.23
CA ALA A 10 -26.68 -44.01 22.67
C ALA A 10 -26.81 -42.65 23.34
N LEU A 11 -25.83 -42.27 24.15
CA LEU A 11 -25.64 -40.91 24.65
C LEU A 11 -25.06 -40.01 23.53
N LEU A 12 -25.91 -39.22 22.94
CA LEU A 12 -25.47 -38.10 22.09
C LEU A 12 -24.95 -36.95 23.02
N SER A 13 -23.65 -36.85 23.14
CA SER A 13 -23.02 -35.66 23.69
C SER A 13 -23.08 -34.50 22.66
N LEU A 14 -24.03 -33.59 22.84
CA LEU A 14 -24.00 -32.29 22.16
C LEU A 14 -22.79 -31.49 22.67
N ALA A 15 -21.71 -31.47 21.87
CA ALA A 15 -20.66 -30.50 22.04
C ALA A 15 -21.23 -29.14 21.59
N CYS A 16 -21.64 -28.30 22.54
CA CYS A 16 -21.88 -26.90 22.27
C CYS A 16 -20.52 -26.26 21.92
N PHE A 17 -20.23 -26.15 20.64
CA PHE A 17 -19.24 -25.18 20.18
C PHE A 17 -19.81 -23.77 20.46
N SER A 18 -19.41 -23.18 21.56
CA SER A 18 -19.56 -21.76 21.76
C SER A 18 -18.76 -21.06 20.68
N GLN A 19 -19.43 -20.56 19.64
CA GLN A 19 -18.88 -19.53 18.78
C GLN A 19 -18.67 -18.28 19.68
N GLN A 20 -17.50 -18.19 20.29
CA GLN A 20 -17.02 -16.91 20.77
C GLN A 20 -16.86 -16.05 19.52
N THR A 21 -17.84 -15.19 19.27
CA THR A 21 -17.66 -14.03 18.42
C THR A 21 -16.46 -13.27 19.01
N ALA A 22 -15.32 -13.37 18.37
CA ALA A 22 -14.15 -12.61 18.74
C ALA A 22 -14.53 -11.14 18.64
N LEU A 23 -14.80 -10.50 19.79
CA LEU A 23 -14.85 -9.05 19.87
C LEU A 23 -13.59 -8.52 19.20
N GLY A 24 -13.74 -7.61 18.23
CA GLY A 24 -12.64 -7.11 17.44
C GLY A 24 -11.52 -6.64 18.36
N GLN A 25 -10.34 -7.22 18.21
CA GLN A 25 -9.18 -6.82 19.00
C GLN A 25 -8.78 -5.41 18.53
N THR A 26 -8.84 -4.42 19.42
CA THR A 26 -8.36 -3.06 19.14
C THR A 26 -6.87 -2.94 19.46
N TRP A 27 -6.22 -2.01 18.79
CA TRP A 27 -4.82 -1.68 19.00
C TRP A 27 -4.57 -0.19 18.83
N LYS A 28 -3.84 0.35 19.77
CA LYS A 28 -3.24 1.67 19.67
C LYS A 28 -1.75 1.52 19.82
N ALA A 29 -1.01 2.03 18.86
CA ALA A 29 0.43 2.04 18.99
C ALA A 29 0.85 3.07 20.06
N GLY A 30 1.81 2.67 20.86
CA GLY A 30 2.59 3.61 21.68
C GLY A 30 3.58 4.40 20.82
N GLN A 31 4.41 5.17 21.49
CA GLN A 31 5.62 5.73 20.88
C GLN A 31 6.52 4.56 20.46
N LEU A 32 6.95 4.56 19.20
CA LEU A 32 7.92 3.60 18.72
C LEU A 32 9.26 3.81 19.42
N ASP A 33 9.98 2.74 19.68
CA ASP A 33 11.26 2.78 20.36
C ASP A 33 12.39 3.31 19.44
N ASP A 34 13.59 3.46 19.99
CA ASP A 34 14.77 3.92 19.25
C ASP A 34 15.66 2.77 18.75
N THR A 35 15.16 1.51 18.78
CA THR A 35 15.88 0.40 18.12
C THR A 35 16.01 0.65 16.65
N THR A 36 17.04 0.09 16.05
CA THR A 36 17.36 0.35 14.65
C THR A 36 17.01 -0.84 13.76
N ILE A 37 16.68 -0.52 12.52
CA ILE A 37 16.49 -1.45 11.41
C ILE A 37 17.32 -0.95 10.22
N GLU A 38 18.06 -1.84 9.57
CA GLU A 38 18.74 -1.51 8.32
C GLU A 38 17.77 -1.66 7.15
N LEU A 39 17.69 -0.64 6.30
CA LEU A 39 16.93 -0.64 5.05
C LEU A 39 17.89 -0.74 3.88
N GLU A 40 17.64 -1.68 3.01
CA GLU A 40 18.31 -1.87 1.73
C GLU A 40 17.44 -1.31 0.61
N ALA A 41 18.04 -0.50 -0.27
CA ALA A 41 17.35 0.17 -1.37
C ALA A 41 17.71 -0.50 -2.70
N TYR A 42 16.70 -0.72 -3.53
CA TYR A 42 16.81 -1.26 -4.88
C TYR A 42 16.14 -0.32 -5.88
N TRP A 43 16.81 -0.08 -6.98
CA TRP A 43 16.28 0.66 -8.11
C TRP A 43 16.84 0.10 -9.40
N GLU A 44 16.01 -0.55 -10.17
CA GLU A 44 16.35 -1.01 -11.52
C GLU A 44 16.13 0.10 -12.55
N PRO A 45 16.94 0.17 -13.59
CA PRO A 45 16.79 1.18 -14.62
C PRO A 45 15.39 1.22 -15.22
N MET A 46 14.96 2.42 -15.58
CA MET A 46 13.68 2.62 -16.25
C MET A 46 13.69 1.96 -17.62
N THR A 47 12.58 1.32 -17.98
CA THR A 47 12.31 0.71 -19.27
C THR A 47 11.02 1.28 -19.88
N ASP A 48 10.82 1.02 -21.16
CA ASP A 48 9.55 1.29 -21.86
C ASP A 48 9.09 2.77 -21.86
N ALA A 49 10.02 3.72 -21.73
CA ALA A 49 9.72 5.12 -21.97
C ALA A 49 9.33 5.31 -23.45
N VAL A 50 8.14 5.87 -23.69
CA VAL A 50 7.50 5.90 -25.01
C VAL A 50 8.12 6.94 -25.94
N TYR A 51 8.57 8.06 -25.37
CA TYR A 51 9.16 9.16 -26.12
C TYR A 51 10.66 9.22 -25.87
N ALA A 52 11.42 9.47 -26.91
CA ALA A 52 12.88 9.47 -27.01
C ALA A 52 13.64 10.23 -25.89
N PHE A 53 13.45 9.84 -24.65
CA PHE A 53 14.34 10.23 -23.53
C PHE A 53 15.69 9.51 -23.61
N ASP A 54 15.87 8.73 -24.67
CA ASP A 54 17.11 8.05 -24.99
C ASP A 54 18.31 8.96 -24.97
N GLU A 55 18.11 10.24 -25.14
CA GLU A 55 19.14 11.26 -25.16
C GLU A 55 19.35 11.97 -23.81
N LYS A 56 18.55 11.69 -22.74
CA LYS A 56 18.70 12.38 -21.47
C LYS A 56 19.35 11.52 -20.38
N PRO A 57 20.65 11.73 -20.11
CA PRO A 57 21.39 11.01 -19.07
C PRO A 57 20.70 11.04 -17.70
N LEU A 58 20.03 12.15 -17.39
CA LEU A 58 19.34 12.39 -16.13
C LEU A 58 18.36 11.29 -15.74
N ILE A 59 17.64 10.71 -16.70
CA ILE A 59 16.66 9.65 -16.43
C ILE A 59 17.28 8.26 -16.50
N ARG A 60 18.22 8.06 -17.42
CA ARG A 60 18.92 6.77 -17.56
C ARG A 60 19.82 6.43 -16.39
N GLU A 61 20.39 7.46 -15.76
CA GLU A 61 21.34 7.31 -14.66
C GLU A 61 20.67 7.34 -13.28
N LEU A 62 19.33 7.35 -13.22
CA LEU A 62 18.61 7.29 -11.96
C LEU A 62 18.99 6.03 -11.19
N LYS A 63 19.43 6.25 -9.96
CA LYS A 63 19.81 5.20 -9.01
C LYS A 63 19.52 5.63 -7.59
N VAL A 64 19.53 4.69 -6.69
CA VAL A 64 19.34 4.98 -5.26
C VAL A 64 20.41 5.95 -4.75
N ALA A 65 20.00 6.92 -3.96
CA ALA A 65 20.89 7.86 -3.31
C ALA A 65 21.71 7.17 -2.21
N GLU A 66 21.08 6.28 -1.44
CA GLU A 66 21.72 5.53 -0.38
C GLU A 66 21.29 4.05 -0.46
N GLY A 67 22.21 3.16 -0.86
CA GLY A 67 21.93 1.73 -1.04
C GLY A 67 21.56 1.02 0.27
N ARG A 68 22.18 1.43 1.40
CA ARG A 68 21.85 0.94 2.74
C ARG A 68 21.79 2.09 3.71
N LYS A 69 20.82 2.05 4.61
CA LYS A 69 20.66 3.06 5.64
C LYS A 69 20.04 2.47 6.90
N THR A 70 20.69 2.75 8.02
CA THR A 70 20.12 2.44 9.33
C THR A 70 19.07 3.49 9.70
N ARG A 71 17.87 3.02 10.09
CA ARG A 71 16.75 3.83 10.55
C ARG A 71 16.41 3.45 11.98
N ARG A 72 15.90 4.41 12.75
CA ARG A 72 15.28 4.12 14.05
C ARG A 72 13.84 3.70 13.87
N SER A 73 13.32 2.87 14.74
CA SER A 73 11.89 2.55 14.75
C SER A 73 11.04 3.81 14.82
N SER A 74 11.46 4.81 15.59
CA SER A 74 10.79 6.11 15.72
C SER A 74 10.67 6.89 14.38
N ASP A 75 11.52 6.63 13.38
CA ASP A 75 11.41 7.24 12.05
C ASP A 75 10.11 6.82 11.32
N PHE A 76 9.51 5.71 11.72
CA PHE A 76 8.27 5.18 11.16
C PHE A 76 7.01 5.61 11.91
N GLN A 77 7.14 6.41 12.97
CA GLN A 77 6.02 6.90 13.78
C GLN A 77 4.90 7.55 12.95
N PRO A 78 5.17 8.29 11.85
CA PRO A 78 4.12 8.88 11.01
C PRO A 78 3.15 7.87 10.38
N LEU A 79 3.56 6.60 10.24
CA LEU A 79 2.72 5.53 9.69
C LEU A 79 1.78 4.90 10.72
N VAL A 80 1.94 5.21 12.00
CA VAL A 80 1.27 4.55 13.11
C VAL A 80 -0.02 5.25 13.49
N PRO A 81 -1.10 4.54 13.86
CA PRO A 81 -2.35 5.18 14.24
C PRO A 81 -2.24 5.92 15.58
N VAL A 82 -2.84 7.11 15.64
CA VAL A 82 -2.92 7.90 16.89
C VAL A 82 -4.13 7.55 17.75
N LYS A 83 -5.07 6.76 17.23
CA LYS A 83 -6.30 6.30 17.89
C LYS A 83 -6.30 4.77 17.94
N ASP A 84 -7.18 4.23 18.78
CA ASP A 84 -7.48 2.80 18.74
C ASP A 84 -8.07 2.42 17.38
N VAL A 85 -7.56 1.33 16.81
CA VAL A 85 -7.97 0.80 15.50
C VAL A 85 -8.17 -0.71 15.58
N GLU A 86 -9.04 -1.21 14.71
CA GLU A 86 -9.24 -2.64 14.45
C GLU A 86 -8.70 -3.02 13.08
N THR A 87 -8.51 -4.31 12.84
CA THR A 87 -8.13 -4.80 11.51
C THR A 87 -9.18 -4.38 10.47
N GLY A 88 -8.74 -3.62 9.48
CA GLY A 88 -9.57 -3.01 8.44
C GLY A 88 -9.80 -1.51 8.62
N ASP A 89 -9.47 -0.94 9.77
CA ASP A 89 -9.54 0.50 9.94
C ASP A 89 -8.41 1.21 9.20
N ALA A 90 -8.72 2.37 8.62
CA ALA A 90 -7.77 3.18 7.89
C ALA A 90 -7.66 4.61 8.47
N TRP A 91 -6.47 5.18 8.38
CA TRP A 91 -6.18 6.53 8.84
C TRP A 91 -5.30 7.28 7.84
N LYS A 92 -5.40 8.61 7.89
CA LYS A 92 -4.59 9.50 7.06
C LYS A 92 -3.16 9.55 7.62
N VAL A 93 -2.18 9.51 6.71
CA VAL A 93 -0.75 9.70 6.99
C VAL A 93 -0.34 11.03 6.37
N ASP A 94 0.44 11.81 7.09
CA ASP A 94 1.08 13.00 6.53
C ASP A 94 2.29 12.58 5.69
N PRO A 95 2.23 12.69 4.37
CA PRO A 95 3.30 12.21 3.50
C PRO A 95 4.59 13.02 3.67
N VAL A 96 4.50 14.28 4.11
CA VAL A 96 5.68 15.12 4.37
C VAL A 96 6.58 14.49 5.43
N GLN A 97 5.99 13.88 6.45
CA GLN A 97 6.75 13.21 7.51
C GLN A 97 7.41 11.90 7.05
N VAL A 98 6.98 11.33 5.92
CA VAL A 98 7.57 10.11 5.33
C VAL A 98 8.69 10.44 4.32
N VAL A 99 8.76 11.69 3.85
CA VAL A 99 9.79 12.15 2.91
C VAL A 99 11.21 11.77 3.34
N PRO A 100 11.62 11.84 4.62
CA PRO A 100 12.97 11.43 5.04
C PRO A 100 13.30 9.97 4.69
N ILE A 101 12.31 9.08 4.68
CA ILE A 101 12.49 7.67 4.27
C ILE A 101 12.68 7.63 2.75
N LEU A 102 11.83 8.33 1.99
CA LEU A 102 11.87 8.37 0.52
C LEU A 102 13.16 8.99 -0.03
N LYS A 103 13.80 9.88 0.72
CA LYS A 103 15.11 10.45 0.36
C LYS A 103 16.24 9.42 0.26
N GLN A 104 16.05 8.22 0.77
CA GLN A 104 16.98 7.12 0.53
C GLN A 104 16.96 6.67 -0.93
N PHE A 105 15.83 6.82 -1.63
CA PHE A 105 15.77 6.62 -3.07
C PHE A 105 16.47 7.76 -3.81
N HIS A 106 16.01 9.01 -3.57
CA HIS A 106 16.53 10.18 -4.26
C HIS A 106 16.43 11.42 -3.37
N ALA A 107 17.48 12.26 -3.37
CA ALA A 107 17.55 13.46 -2.53
C ALA A 107 16.40 14.45 -2.77
N GLY A 108 15.90 14.51 -4.00
CA GLY A 108 14.77 15.35 -4.42
C GLY A 108 13.39 14.80 -4.07
N ALA A 109 13.29 13.76 -3.23
CA ALA A 109 11.99 13.24 -2.78
C ALA A 109 11.22 14.30 -2.00
N ARG A 110 9.94 14.46 -2.33
CA ARG A 110 8.99 15.34 -1.64
C ARG A 110 7.58 14.76 -1.66
N ALA A 111 6.67 15.30 -0.86
CA ALA A 111 5.25 14.98 -0.99
C ALA A 111 4.75 15.44 -2.36
N GLU A 112 3.85 14.69 -2.96
CA GLU A 112 3.29 15.03 -4.25
C GLU A 112 2.55 16.35 -4.21
N LEU A 113 2.91 17.28 -5.12
CA LEU A 113 2.36 18.61 -5.24
C LEU A 113 1.98 18.98 -6.69
N HIS A 114 2.26 18.09 -7.64
CA HIS A 114 2.26 18.44 -9.07
C HIS A 114 0.87 18.85 -9.61
N HIS A 115 -0.19 18.41 -9.04
CA HIS A 115 -1.53 18.83 -9.48
C HIS A 115 -2.05 20.09 -8.82
N GLY A 116 -1.28 20.73 -7.93
CA GLY A 116 -1.70 21.95 -7.24
C GLY A 116 -3.04 21.82 -6.53
N ALA A 117 -3.52 20.59 -6.39
CA ALA A 117 -4.82 20.31 -5.82
C ALA A 117 -4.75 20.57 -4.31
N VAL A 118 -5.65 21.40 -3.85
CA VAL A 118 -5.91 21.68 -2.43
C VAL A 118 -6.16 20.39 -1.64
N SER A 119 -6.35 19.28 -2.33
CA SER A 119 -6.60 17.94 -1.82
C SER A 119 -5.62 16.91 -2.36
N ALA A 120 -4.32 17.20 -2.40
CA ALA A 120 -3.35 16.15 -2.68
C ALA A 120 -3.67 14.94 -1.80
N PRO A 121 -3.79 13.73 -2.37
CA PRO A 121 -4.28 12.56 -1.64
C PRO A 121 -3.40 12.19 -0.44
N GLY A 122 -2.14 12.59 -0.46
CA GLY A 122 -1.23 12.43 0.66
C GLY A 122 -0.85 10.98 0.87
N GLY A 123 -1.08 10.50 2.09
CA GLY A 123 -0.83 9.14 2.51
C GLY A 123 -2.01 8.55 3.28
N TRP A 124 -2.21 7.25 3.15
CA TRP A 124 -3.17 6.49 3.92
C TRP A 124 -2.56 5.17 4.38
N ALA A 125 -2.92 4.76 5.58
CA ALA A 125 -2.53 3.48 6.15
C ALA A 125 -3.75 2.75 6.69
N CYS A 126 -3.66 1.42 6.83
CA CYS A 126 -4.67 0.61 7.47
C CYS A 126 -4.02 -0.49 8.30
N LEU A 127 -4.69 -0.92 9.36
CA LEU A 127 -4.29 -2.09 10.12
C LEU A 127 -4.66 -3.34 9.31
N SER A 128 -3.66 -3.99 8.71
CA SER A 128 -3.87 -5.16 7.85
C SER A 128 -3.88 -6.48 8.61
N ALA A 129 -3.17 -6.58 9.74
CA ALA A 129 -3.25 -7.74 10.64
C ALA A 129 -2.92 -7.35 12.08
N LEU A 130 -3.55 -8.05 13.01
CA LEU A 130 -3.30 -7.87 14.44
C LEU A 130 -3.28 -9.22 15.14
N SER A 131 -2.20 -9.50 15.84
CA SER A 131 -2.05 -10.63 16.76
C SER A 131 -1.61 -10.13 18.14
N ASP A 132 -1.47 -11.02 19.10
CA ASP A 132 -0.96 -10.62 20.43
C ASP A 132 0.45 -10.06 20.37
N LYS A 133 1.27 -10.54 19.45
CA LYS A 133 2.67 -10.18 19.35
C LYS A 133 2.93 -9.08 18.32
N PHE A 134 2.24 -9.08 17.18
CA PHE A 134 2.53 -8.21 16.06
C PHE A 134 1.31 -7.44 15.57
N ALA A 135 1.55 -6.21 15.11
CA ALA A 135 0.64 -5.42 14.32
C ALA A 135 1.25 -5.17 12.94
N GLU A 136 0.50 -5.44 11.88
CA GLU A 136 0.89 -5.15 10.51
C GLU A 136 0.07 -4.00 9.96
N ILE A 137 0.76 -3.01 9.44
CA ILE A 137 0.19 -1.83 8.81
C ILE A 137 0.50 -1.92 7.32
N SER A 138 -0.52 -1.86 6.48
CA SER A 138 -0.37 -1.61 5.05
C SER A 138 -0.60 -0.13 4.78
N PHE A 139 0.19 0.47 3.88
CA PHE A 139 0.07 1.89 3.58
C PHE A 139 0.29 2.18 2.09
N ARG A 140 -0.18 3.37 1.68
CA ARG A 140 -0.03 3.91 0.35
C ARG A 140 0.31 5.39 0.45
N ILE A 141 1.29 5.82 -0.35
CA ILE A 141 1.82 7.18 -0.33
C ILE A 141 2.05 7.63 -1.76
N HIS A 142 1.65 8.85 -2.06
CA HIS A 142 2.04 9.54 -3.28
C HIS A 142 3.24 10.44 -2.99
N ALA A 143 4.24 10.36 -3.86
CA ALA A 143 5.46 11.12 -3.75
C ALA A 143 5.93 11.57 -5.13
N GLU A 144 6.67 12.66 -5.14
CA GLU A 144 7.29 13.24 -6.31
C GLU A 144 8.79 13.34 -6.08
N PHE A 145 9.57 13.15 -7.14
CA PHE A 145 11.02 13.26 -7.11
C PHE A 145 11.49 14.35 -8.05
N MET A 146 11.96 15.44 -7.48
CA MET A 146 12.58 16.53 -8.23
C MET A 146 13.97 16.10 -8.68
N LEU A 147 14.20 16.14 -9.98
CA LEU A 147 15.48 15.78 -10.59
C LEU A 147 16.33 17.03 -10.80
N GLU A 148 15.72 18.05 -11.36
CA GLU A 148 16.38 19.31 -11.70
C GLU A 148 15.39 20.47 -11.64
N GLY A 149 15.89 21.69 -11.34
CA GLY A 149 15.10 22.93 -11.37
C GLY A 149 14.86 23.53 -10.01
N ASP A 150 14.12 24.62 -10.00
CA ASP A 150 13.83 25.45 -8.83
C ASP A 150 12.56 25.02 -8.07
N GLY A 151 11.88 24.01 -8.57
CA GLY A 151 10.60 23.52 -8.02
C GLY A 151 9.36 24.07 -8.71
N ASP A 152 9.50 24.94 -9.71
CA ASP A 152 8.38 25.25 -10.59
C ASP A 152 8.03 24.03 -11.43
N PHE A 153 6.79 23.60 -11.33
CA PHE A 153 6.23 22.47 -12.03
C PHE A 153 6.45 22.52 -13.56
N ARG A 154 6.46 23.71 -14.16
CA ARG A 154 6.54 23.90 -15.60
C ARG A 154 7.96 23.88 -16.16
N THR A 155 8.92 24.25 -15.35
CA THR A 155 10.31 24.45 -15.75
C THR A 155 11.26 23.40 -15.18
N SER A 156 10.80 22.65 -14.22
CA SER A 156 11.61 21.63 -13.54
C SER A 156 11.42 20.24 -14.13
N SER A 157 12.47 19.43 -14.01
CA SER A 157 12.42 18.00 -14.32
C SER A 157 12.05 17.22 -13.06
N TRP A 158 11.02 16.39 -13.16
CA TRP A 158 10.58 15.55 -12.04
C TRP A 158 9.96 14.23 -12.55
N PHE A 159 9.84 13.26 -11.69
CA PHE A 159 9.03 12.08 -11.95
C PHE A 159 8.18 11.71 -10.74
N THR A 160 7.04 11.13 -11.01
CA THR A 160 6.10 10.66 -10.00
C THR A 160 5.86 9.17 -10.22
N PRO A 161 6.34 8.30 -9.32
CA PRO A 161 5.94 6.89 -9.37
C PRO A 161 4.43 6.78 -9.17
N ALA A 162 3.81 5.81 -9.83
CA ALA A 162 2.37 5.59 -9.78
C ALA A 162 1.81 5.60 -8.35
N GLN A 163 2.53 5.06 -7.42
CA GLN A 163 2.34 5.19 -5.97
C GLN A 163 3.27 4.24 -5.24
N PHE A 164 3.67 4.63 -4.07
CA PHE A 164 4.32 3.71 -3.17
C PHE A 164 3.29 2.92 -2.36
N LYS A 165 3.46 1.60 -2.37
CA LYS A 165 2.76 0.68 -1.47
C LYS A 165 3.77 0.11 -0.50
N GLY A 166 3.38 0.01 0.76
CA GLY A 166 4.28 -0.50 1.76
C GLY A 166 3.59 -1.28 2.86
N ARG A 167 4.42 -1.96 3.63
CA ARG A 167 4.05 -2.71 4.82
C ARG A 167 5.05 -2.42 5.92
N LEU A 168 4.54 -2.24 7.12
CA LEU A 168 5.29 -2.04 8.35
C LEU A 168 4.80 -3.06 9.37
N VAL A 169 5.70 -3.78 10.02
CA VAL A 169 5.36 -4.68 11.12
C VAL A 169 6.02 -4.21 12.40
N ILE A 170 5.20 -4.09 13.44
CA ILE A 170 5.58 -3.64 14.76
C ILE A 170 5.40 -4.79 15.75
N GLU A 171 6.41 -5.07 16.56
CA GLU A 171 6.28 -5.90 17.74
C GLU A 171 5.61 -5.08 18.83
N ARG A 172 4.42 -5.51 19.27
CA ARG A 172 3.53 -4.72 20.13
C ARG A 172 4.05 -4.52 21.56
N THR A 173 4.79 -5.49 22.09
CA THR A 173 5.29 -5.45 23.48
C THR A 173 6.43 -4.46 23.66
N SER A 174 7.26 -4.30 22.64
CA SER A 174 8.43 -3.41 22.65
C SER A 174 8.24 -2.14 21.85
N ASN A 175 7.14 -2.01 21.08
CA ASN A 175 6.93 -0.94 20.10
C ASN A 175 8.08 -0.81 19.09
N LYS A 176 8.66 -1.94 18.70
CA LYS A 176 9.80 -2.03 17.80
C LYS A 176 9.35 -2.36 16.39
N VAL A 177 9.91 -1.68 15.40
CA VAL A 177 9.78 -2.06 14.00
C VAL A 177 10.62 -3.30 13.72
N VAL A 178 10.00 -4.38 13.27
CA VAL A 178 10.68 -5.65 12.98
C VAL A 178 10.79 -5.92 11.48
N ALA A 179 9.93 -5.33 10.67
CA ALA A 179 9.99 -5.41 9.22
C ALA A 179 9.39 -4.18 8.57
N PHE A 180 9.97 -3.78 7.46
CA PHE A 180 9.50 -2.68 6.63
C PHE A 180 9.75 -2.98 5.16
N ARG A 181 8.77 -2.62 4.33
CA ARG A 181 8.92 -2.60 2.87
C ARG A 181 8.10 -1.46 2.30
N ILE A 182 8.65 -0.74 1.34
CA ILE A 182 7.95 0.22 0.51
C ILE A 182 8.48 0.11 -0.91
N GLY A 183 7.61 0.16 -1.91
CA GLY A 183 8.03 0.11 -3.31
C GLY A 183 6.91 0.47 -4.26
N VAL A 184 7.28 0.74 -5.51
CA VAL A 184 6.32 0.93 -6.60
C VAL A 184 5.81 -0.41 -7.09
N PRO A 185 4.56 -0.50 -7.54
CA PRO A 185 4.05 -1.71 -8.20
C PRO A 185 4.79 -1.92 -9.51
N SER A 186 5.18 -3.17 -9.80
CA SER A 186 5.85 -3.55 -11.05
C SER A 186 4.83 -3.82 -12.16
N GLN A 187 4.04 -2.80 -12.54
CA GLN A 187 3.04 -2.91 -13.62
C GLN A 187 3.42 -2.06 -14.83
N SER A 188 2.64 -2.16 -15.91
CA SER A 188 3.04 -1.74 -17.25
C SER A 188 3.45 -0.29 -17.42
N ALA A 189 2.75 0.65 -16.82
CA ALA A 189 3.16 2.04 -16.74
C ALA A 189 3.04 2.48 -15.28
N ASN A 190 4.13 2.86 -14.65
CA ASN A 190 4.13 3.13 -13.22
C ASN A 190 4.84 4.44 -12.85
N VAL A 191 5.24 5.24 -13.82
CA VAL A 191 5.96 6.49 -13.61
C VAL A 191 5.53 7.53 -14.61
N ASP A 192 5.08 8.67 -14.13
CA ASP A 192 4.96 9.89 -14.92
C ASP A 192 6.27 10.68 -14.85
N ILE A 193 6.70 11.18 -16.01
CA ILE A 193 7.93 11.93 -16.16
C ILE A 193 7.59 13.28 -16.77
N ASN A 194 8.05 14.34 -16.15
CA ASN A 194 7.97 15.69 -16.69
C ASN A 194 9.36 16.24 -16.94
N LEU A 195 9.55 16.78 -18.11
CA LEU A 195 10.75 17.49 -18.51
C LEU A 195 10.36 18.80 -19.16
N PRO A 196 11.22 19.83 -19.20
CA PRO A 196 10.92 21.10 -19.86
C PRO A 196 10.54 20.97 -21.34
N VAL A 197 10.88 19.85 -21.98
CA VAL A 197 10.57 19.56 -23.39
C VAL A 197 9.32 18.73 -23.60
N GLY A 198 8.68 18.26 -22.55
CA GLY A 198 7.45 17.45 -22.61
C GLY A 198 7.33 16.42 -21.49
N ALA A 199 6.16 15.81 -21.43
CA ALA A 199 5.86 14.73 -20.49
C ALA A 199 6.02 13.37 -21.15
N ASP A 200 6.29 12.35 -20.35
CA ASP A 200 6.36 10.96 -20.77
C ASP A 200 5.88 10.03 -19.63
N ILE A 201 5.67 8.79 -19.99
CA ILE A 201 5.40 7.72 -19.05
C ILE A 201 6.44 6.63 -19.23
N GLY A 202 6.85 6.04 -18.14
CA GLY A 202 7.84 4.98 -18.15
C GLY A 202 7.53 3.91 -17.13
N ARG A 203 8.39 2.91 -17.13
CA ARG A 203 8.32 1.80 -16.18
C ARG A 203 9.64 1.65 -15.44
N ILE A 204 9.55 1.61 -14.12
CA ILE A 204 10.64 1.18 -13.26
C ILE A 204 10.31 -0.25 -12.81
N PRO A 205 11.06 -1.26 -13.28
CA PRO A 205 10.78 -2.67 -12.96
C PRO A 205 10.81 -2.94 -11.45
N ARG A 206 11.74 -2.28 -10.75
CA ARG A 206 11.88 -2.40 -9.31
C ARG A 206 12.37 -1.10 -8.71
N MET A 207 11.62 -0.57 -7.73
CA MET A 207 12.03 0.54 -6.88
C MET A 207 11.47 0.27 -5.50
N GLU A 208 12.32 -0.16 -4.56
CA GLU A 208 11.87 -0.55 -3.23
C GLU A 208 12.92 -0.33 -2.14
N LEU A 209 12.44 -0.10 -0.91
CA LEU A 209 13.23 -0.21 0.33
C LEU A 209 12.70 -1.43 1.10
N VAL A 210 13.63 -2.23 1.59
CA VAL A 210 13.30 -3.44 2.37
C VAL A 210 14.20 -3.52 3.59
N GLY A 211 13.63 -3.87 4.74
CA GLY A 211 14.40 -4.12 5.96
C GLY A 211 13.69 -5.07 6.90
N GLY A 212 14.48 -5.77 7.70
CA GLY A 212 13.98 -6.76 8.64
C GLY A 212 13.36 -8.00 8.02
N MET A 213 12.67 -8.77 8.83
CA MET A 213 12.02 -10.02 8.41
C MET A 213 10.54 -9.95 8.76
N PHE A 214 9.69 -10.15 7.76
CA PHE A 214 8.24 -10.23 7.96
C PHE A 214 7.91 -11.51 8.71
N PRO A 215 7.32 -11.40 9.92
CA PRO A 215 6.97 -12.57 10.71
C PRO A 215 5.74 -13.26 10.15
N ASP A 216 5.63 -14.55 10.43
CA ASP A 216 4.40 -15.29 10.27
C ASP A 216 3.40 -14.91 11.36
N PHE A 217 2.15 -14.73 10.97
CA PHE A 217 1.06 -14.51 11.91
C PHE A 217 0.43 -15.84 12.29
N PRO A 218 0.01 -16.03 13.56
CA PRO A 218 -0.66 -17.24 14.01
C PRO A 218 -1.87 -17.57 13.14
N GLN A 219 -2.14 -18.87 12.98
CA GLN A 219 -3.34 -19.33 12.29
C GLN A 219 -4.61 -18.77 12.99
N GLY A 220 -5.57 -18.31 12.21
CA GLY A 220 -6.79 -17.69 12.74
C GLY A 220 -6.66 -16.19 13.05
N THR A 221 -5.48 -15.59 12.88
CA THR A 221 -5.34 -14.13 12.97
C THR A 221 -6.21 -13.45 11.90
N ARG A 222 -7.07 -12.51 12.31
CA ARG A 222 -7.80 -11.67 11.35
C ARG A 222 -6.80 -10.85 10.56
N ARG A 223 -6.77 -11.09 9.25
CA ARG A 223 -5.83 -10.44 8.35
C ARG A 223 -6.51 -10.08 7.03
N LEU A 224 -6.26 -8.86 6.56
CA LEU A 224 -6.59 -8.48 5.19
C LEU A 224 -5.56 -9.11 4.24
N SER A 225 -6.03 -9.65 3.14
CA SER A 225 -5.14 -9.98 2.01
C SER A 225 -4.54 -8.71 1.40
N ASP A 226 -3.46 -8.85 0.65
CA ASP A 226 -2.86 -7.73 -0.08
C ASP A 226 -3.87 -7.06 -1.03
N LYS A 227 -4.78 -7.84 -1.62
CA LYS A 227 -5.84 -7.33 -2.48
C LYS A 227 -6.86 -6.50 -1.70
N GLU A 228 -7.28 -6.96 -0.53
CA GLU A 228 -8.23 -6.22 0.33
C GLU A 228 -7.64 -4.93 0.87
N SER A 229 -6.41 -4.97 1.38
CA SER A 229 -5.69 -3.79 1.84
C SER A 229 -5.52 -2.76 0.71
N ARG A 230 -5.17 -3.24 -0.49
CA ARG A 230 -5.03 -2.41 -1.67
C ARG A 230 -6.34 -1.74 -2.05
N LYS A 231 -7.45 -2.50 -2.15
CA LYS A 231 -8.77 -1.97 -2.45
C LYS A 231 -9.23 -0.95 -1.40
N LEU A 232 -9.01 -1.24 -0.13
CA LEU A 232 -9.34 -0.33 0.97
C LEU A 232 -8.60 1.00 0.85
N LEU A 233 -7.29 0.96 0.61
CA LEU A 233 -6.47 2.15 0.50
C LEU A 233 -6.76 2.93 -0.79
N ALA A 234 -6.94 2.25 -1.94
CA ALA A 234 -7.28 2.88 -3.20
C ALA A 234 -8.56 3.73 -3.10
N ARG A 235 -9.58 3.25 -2.39
CA ARG A 235 -10.83 3.99 -2.13
C ARG A 235 -10.63 5.32 -1.40
N LYS A 236 -9.53 5.46 -0.64
CA LYS A 236 -9.20 6.70 0.07
C LYS A 236 -8.59 7.76 -0.85
N PHE A 237 -7.97 7.35 -1.93
CA PHE A 237 -7.39 8.24 -2.95
C PHE A 237 -8.38 8.54 -4.06
N TYR A 238 -9.13 7.55 -4.49
CA TYR A 238 -10.00 7.63 -5.67
C TYR A 238 -11.43 7.26 -5.29
N PRO A 239 -12.33 8.23 -5.11
CA PRO A 239 -13.74 7.97 -4.82
C PRO A 239 -14.41 7.06 -5.84
N PHE A 240 -14.00 7.10 -7.11
CA PHE A 240 -14.54 6.20 -8.14
C PHE A 240 -14.19 4.72 -7.87
N ALA A 241 -13.16 4.42 -7.08
CA ALA A 241 -12.84 3.05 -6.65
C ALA A 241 -13.85 2.49 -5.63
N GLU A 242 -14.74 3.31 -5.11
CA GLU A 242 -15.88 2.86 -4.29
C GLU A 242 -17.01 2.25 -5.14
N VAL A 243 -17.03 2.54 -6.42
CA VAL A 243 -18.00 1.96 -7.35
C VAL A 243 -17.58 0.53 -7.66
N ASP A 244 -18.48 -0.41 -7.50
CA ASP A 244 -18.25 -1.79 -7.92
C ASP A 244 -18.44 -1.88 -9.45
N TRP A 245 -17.36 -1.54 -10.17
CA TRP A 245 -17.32 -1.60 -11.63
C TRP A 245 -17.48 -3.05 -12.10
N LEU A 246 -18.36 -3.24 -13.06
CA LEU A 246 -18.57 -4.52 -13.72
C LEU A 246 -17.72 -4.61 -14.99
N SER A 247 -17.38 -5.82 -15.40
CA SER A 247 -16.89 -6.04 -16.75
C SER A 247 -17.94 -5.58 -17.76
N LEU A 248 -17.53 -5.17 -18.96
CA LEU A 248 -18.46 -4.76 -20.00
C LEU A 248 -19.48 -5.87 -20.32
N ALA A 249 -19.05 -7.13 -20.28
CA ALA A 249 -19.92 -8.29 -20.52
C ALA A 249 -21.00 -8.43 -19.42
N ASP A 250 -20.59 -8.37 -18.15
CA ASP A 250 -21.50 -8.50 -17.01
C ASP A 250 -22.45 -7.31 -16.93
N ALA A 251 -21.95 -6.09 -17.15
CA ALA A 251 -22.74 -4.89 -17.17
C ALA A 251 -23.81 -4.92 -18.27
N ARG A 252 -23.45 -5.46 -19.46
CA ARG A 252 -24.40 -5.63 -20.57
C ARG A 252 -25.50 -6.64 -20.22
N MET A 253 -25.16 -7.77 -19.62
CA MET A 253 -26.16 -8.76 -19.17
C MET A 253 -27.10 -8.15 -18.15
N GLN A 254 -26.56 -7.47 -17.14
CA GLN A 254 -27.37 -6.83 -16.10
C GLN A 254 -28.26 -5.72 -16.67
N SER A 255 -27.79 -4.96 -17.66
CA SER A 255 -28.58 -3.95 -18.35
C SER A 255 -29.76 -4.57 -19.08
N LEU A 256 -29.58 -5.69 -19.79
CA LEU A 256 -30.64 -6.42 -20.48
C LEU A 256 -31.69 -6.98 -19.51
N GLU A 257 -31.25 -7.52 -18.36
CA GLU A 257 -32.14 -8.09 -17.35
C GLU A 257 -32.96 -7.03 -16.60
N THR A 258 -32.33 -5.88 -16.31
CA THR A 258 -32.94 -4.85 -15.46
C THR A 258 -33.57 -3.69 -16.22
N GLY A 259 -33.36 -3.58 -17.54
CA GLY A 259 -33.77 -2.45 -18.37
C GLY A 259 -33.04 -1.14 -18.03
N LYS A 260 -31.99 -1.16 -17.21
CA LYS A 260 -31.22 0.03 -16.85
C LYS A 260 -30.23 0.42 -17.95
N PRO A 261 -30.01 1.72 -18.19
CA PRO A 261 -29.01 2.16 -19.19
C PRO A 261 -27.61 1.72 -18.81
N LEU A 262 -26.81 1.40 -19.82
CA LEU A 262 -25.40 1.06 -19.67
C LEU A 262 -24.57 2.34 -19.78
N HIS A 263 -23.81 2.64 -18.73
CA HIS A 263 -22.79 3.69 -18.75
C HIS A 263 -21.42 3.04 -18.87
N VAL A 264 -20.67 3.40 -19.91
CA VAL A 264 -19.32 2.90 -20.16
C VAL A 264 -18.33 4.04 -19.97
N ILE A 265 -17.33 3.83 -19.12
CA ILE A 265 -16.18 4.73 -18.98
C ILE A 265 -14.98 4.01 -19.59
N ALA A 266 -14.43 4.57 -20.66
CA ALA A 266 -13.19 4.09 -21.26
C ALA A 266 -12.02 4.85 -20.64
N LEU A 267 -11.09 4.12 -20.06
CA LEU A 267 -9.86 4.67 -19.48
C LEU A 267 -8.67 4.15 -20.27
N PHE A 268 -7.67 4.99 -20.48
CA PHE A 268 -6.38 4.56 -20.99
C PHE A 268 -5.56 4.05 -19.79
N GLY A 269 -5.20 2.76 -19.81
CA GLY A 269 -4.48 2.12 -18.74
C GLY A 269 -5.36 1.34 -17.76
N SER A 270 -4.74 0.69 -16.82
CA SER A 270 -5.40 -0.04 -15.75
C SER A 270 -5.80 0.91 -14.63
N LEU A 271 -6.99 0.70 -14.04
CA LEU A 271 -7.39 1.41 -12.83
C LEU A 271 -6.44 1.14 -11.64
N ASP A 272 -5.66 0.06 -11.72
CA ASP A 272 -4.63 -0.29 -10.76
C ASP A 272 -3.28 0.39 -11.08
N ASP A 273 -3.16 0.95 -12.26
CA ASP A 273 -2.00 1.69 -12.74
C ASP A 273 -2.28 3.17 -12.50
N GLU A 274 -2.04 3.60 -11.31
CA GLU A 274 -2.48 4.87 -10.76
C GLU A 274 -1.46 5.99 -11.05
N SER A 275 -0.93 6.02 -12.27
CA SER A 275 0.04 7.00 -12.76
C SER A 275 -0.60 8.30 -13.25
N CYS A 276 -1.78 8.67 -12.81
CA CYS A 276 -2.43 9.95 -13.19
C CYS A 276 -2.91 10.70 -11.97
#